data_909c79d63433eaba6aa51d3eeb2f517e
#
_entry.id   909c79d63433eaba6aa51d3eeb2f517e
#
_cell.length_a   1.000
_cell.length_b   1.000
_cell.length_c   1.000
_cell.angle_alpha   90.00
_cell.angle_beta   90.00
_cell.angle_gamma   90.00
#
_symmetry.space_group_name_H-M   'P 1'
#
loop_
_entity.id
_entity.type
_entity.pdbx_description
1 polymer ?
#
loop_
_entity_poly.entity_id
_entity_poly.type
_entity_poly.pdbx_seq_one_letter_code
_entity_poly.pdbx_strand_id
1 'polypeptide(L)'
;MVRRTKEEAAATRDSILDAAEILFAKQGVSRTTLQHIASAAGVTRGAIYWHFVDKGALYSAMMDRATMPMDAAVKLLDERPVVDPLQRLRDEMMAVLQIVVTDATARRVFEIATLKTEFTDEVDSARIRKREAVCEWRGRMEAQLAQAQSEGTLP
;
A
#
# COMPACT_ATOMS: atom_id res chain seq x y z
N MET A 1 10.42 33.57 9.32
CA MET A 1 10.16 32.20 8.81
C MET A 1 8.67 31.93 8.92
N VAL A 2 7.94 31.86 7.81
CA VAL A 2 6.51 31.52 7.84
C VAL A 2 6.39 30.04 8.22
N ARG A 3 5.73 29.76 9.34
CA ARG A 3 5.44 28.40 9.80
C ARG A 3 4.46 27.79 8.79
N ARG A 4 4.89 26.79 8.03
CA ARG A 4 4.00 26.03 7.12
C ARG A 4 2.80 25.52 7.93
N THR A 5 1.61 25.72 7.39
CA THR A 5 0.38 25.19 7.99
C THR A 5 0.41 23.65 7.92
N LYS A 6 -0.36 22.99 8.78
CA LYS A 6 -0.49 21.52 8.77
C LYS A 6 -0.98 21.02 7.39
N GLU A 7 -1.83 21.79 6.74
CA GLU A 7 -2.39 21.51 5.40
C GLU A 7 -1.31 21.61 4.31
N GLU A 8 -0.47 22.65 4.34
CA GLU A 8 0.65 22.78 3.39
C GLU A 8 1.69 21.66 3.55
N ALA A 9 1.91 21.19 4.77
CA ALA A 9 2.78 20.06 5.05
C ALA A 9 2.19 18.76 4.50
N ALA A 10 0.89 18.53 4.66
CA ALA A 10 0.19 17.37 4.10
C ALA A 10 0.23 17.39 2.57
N ALA A 11 -0.10 18.53 1.94
CA ALA A 11 -0.04 18.69 0.48
C ALA A 11 1.39 18.45 -0.08
N THR A 12 2.42 18.91 0.64
CA THR A 12 3.81 18.65 0.25
C THR A 12 4.14 17.15 0.35
N ARG A 13 3.70 16.47 1.41
CA ARG A 13 3.88 15.03 1.59
C ARG A 13 3.22 14.24 0.45
N ASP A 14 2.00 14.60 0.09
CA ASP A 14 1.26 13.94 -0.99
C ASP A 14 1.94 14.17 -2.35
N SER A 15 2.41 15.38 -2.65
CA SER A 15 3.18 15.67 -3.87
C SER A 15 4.47 14.84 -3.96
N ILE A 16 5.17 14.60 -2.84
CA ILE A 16 6.34 13.73 -2.81
C ILE A 16 5.96 12.28 -3.11
N LEU A 17 4.86 11.78 -2.55
CA LEU A 17 4.37 10.42 -2.80
C LEU A 17 3.95 10.24 -4.26
N ASP A 18 3.27 11.21 -4.85
CA ASP A 18 2.86 11.17 -6.26
C ASP A 18 4.07 11.14 -7.21
N ALA A 19 5.07 11.98 -6.94
CA ALA A 19 6.31 11.99 -7.71
C ALA A 19 7.08 10.66 -7.59
N ALA A 20 7.12 10.07 -6.39
CA ALA A 20 7.75 8.79 -6.15
C ALA A 20 7.04 7.66 -6.91
N GLU A 21 5.71 7.62 -6.87
CA GLU A 21 4.89 6.65 -7.57
C GLU A 21 5.17 6.67 -9.09
N ILE A 22 5.19 7.85 -9.69
CA ILE A 22 5.46 8.01 -11.12
C ILE A 22 6.87 7.52 -11.47
N LEU A 23 7.88 7.92 -10.68
CA LEU A 23 9.28 7.56 -10.93
C LEU A 23 9.56 6.08 -10.69
N PHE A 24 9.00 5.49 -9.65
CA PHE A 24 9.13 4.07 -9.36
C PHE A 24 8.49 3.22 -10.46
N ALA A 25 7.30 3.59 -10.94
CA ALA A 25 6.66 2.92 -12.07
C ALA A 25 7.51 3.00 -13.35
N LYS A 26 8.11 4.16 -13.62
CA LYS A 26 8.87 4.42 -14.85
C LYS A 26 10.23 3.71 -14.89
N GLN A 27 11.01 3.78 -13.82
CA GLN A 27 12.41 3.35 -13.83
C GLN A 27 12.80 2.36 -12.73
N GLY A 28 11.84 1.92 -11.90
CA GLY A 28 12.06 1.00 -10.78
C GLY A 28 12.51 1.72 -9.50
N VAL A 29 12.37 1.01 -8.38
CA VAL A 29 12.66 1.56 -7.04
C VAL A 29 14.16 1.73 -6.81
N SER A 30 14.98 0.75 -7.19
CA SER A 30 16.43 0.78 -6.98
C SER A 30 17.11 1.95 -7.71
N ARG A 31 16.69 2.23 -8.95
CA ARG A 31 17.27 3.32 -9.79
C ARG A 31 16.73 4.71 -9.47
N THR A 32 15.72 4.81 -8.61
CA THR A 32 15.16 6.10 -8.20
C THR A 32 15.78 6.57 -6.90
N THR A 33 16.35 7.79 -6.93
CA THR A 33 16.93 8.43 -5.74
C THR A 33 15.97 9.45 -5.13
N LEU A 34 16.13 9.79 -3.84
CA LEU A 34 15.39 10.87 -3.20
C LEU A 34 15.61 12.22 -3.90
N GLN A 35 16.78 12.43 -4.55
CA GLN A 35 17.02 13.64 -5.34
C GLN A 35 16.15 13.68 -6.60
N HIS A 36 15.96 12.55 -7.29
CA HIS A 36 15.06 12.47 -8.44
C HIS A 36 13.63 12.81 -8.03
N ILE A 37 13.17 12.26 -6.88
CA ILE A 37 11.84 12.51 -6.34
C ILE A 37 11.67 13.97 -5.94
N ALA A 38 12.66 14.57 -5.25
CA ALA A 38 12.63 15.97 -4.86
C ALA A 38 12.45 16.90 -6.07
N SER A 39 13.26 16.66 -7.12
CA SER A 39 13.20 17.42 -8.37
C SER A 39 11.83 17.28 -9.05
N ALA A 40 11.27 16.08 -9.11
CA ALA A 40 9.98 15.82 -9.73
C ALA A 40 8.81 16.42 -8.92
N ALA A 41 8.90 16.43 -7.59
CA ALA A 41 7.90 17.03 -6.70
C ALA A 41 8.03 18.56 -6.58
N GLY A 42 9.07 19.17 -7.17
CA GLY A 42 9.33 20.61 -7.05
C GLY A 42 9.72 21.05 -5.63
N VAL A 43 10.34 20.16 -4.85
CA VAL A 43 10.76 20.43 -3.48
C VAL A 43 12.27 20.26 -3.30
N THR A 44 12.81 20.74 -2.19
CA THR A 44 14.20 20.47 -1.83
C THR A 44 14.38 19.05 -1.29
N ARG A 45 15.59 18.48 -1.43
CA ARG A 45 15.92 17.19 -0.79
C ARG A 45 15.71 17.23 0.72
N GLY A 46 16.01 18.36 1.37
CA GLY A 46 15.76 18.56 2.80
C GLY A 46 14.29 18.49 3.17
N ALA A 47 13.39 18.95 2.29
CA ALA A 47 11.95 18.82 2.50
C ALA A 47 11.49 17.36 2.49
N ILE A 48 12.12 16.47 1.71
CA ILE A 48 11.82 15.03 1.75
C ILE A 48 12.22 14.46 3.12
N TYR A 49 13.42 14.76 3.64
CA TYR A 49 13.88 14.23 4.94
C TYR A 49 13.05 14.72 6.12
N TRP A 50 12.34 15.83 5.95
CA TRP A 50 11.39 16.28 6.98
C TRP A 50 10.14 15.38 7.04
N HIS A 51 9.74 14.75 5.92
CA HIS A 51 8.58 13.86 5.83
C HIS A 51 8.93 12.38 5.94
N PHE A 52 10.08 11.98 5.43
CA PHE A 52 10.50 10.58 5.31
C PHE A 52 11.98 10.44 5.67
N VAL A 53 12.27 9.56 6.62
CA VAL A 53 13.63 9.33 7.10
C VAL A 53 14.55 8.78 6.01
N ASP A 54 14.02 7.95 5.12
CA ASP A 54 14.74 7.32 4.01
C ASP A 54 13.78 6.94 2.86
N LYS A 55 14.33 6.33 1.81
CA LYS A 55 13.57 5.85 0.65
C LYS A 55 12.63 4.70 1.00
N GLY A 56 12.99 3.85 1.95
CA GLY A 56 12.16 2.75 2.44
C GLY A 56 10.92 3.25 3.16
N ALA A 57 11.06 4.28 4.01
CA ALA A 57 9.94 4.93 4.69
C ALA A 57 8.98 5.61 3.69
N LEU A 58 9.54 6.26 2.65
CA LEU A 58 8.75 6.86 1.58
C LEU A 58 8.00 5.78 0.77
N TYR A 59 8.68 4.71 0.39
CA TYR A 59 8.08 3.57 -0.30
C TYR A 59 6.94 2.94 0.52
N SER A 60 7.17 2.73 1.84
CA SER A 60 6.13 2.20 2.73
C SER A 60 4.92 3.11 2.81
N ALA A 61 5.12 4.41 2.95
CA ALA A 61 4.02 5.37 3.00
C ALA A 61 3.22 5.41 1.68
N MET A 62 3.88 5.21 0.53
CA MET A 62 3.23 5.05 -0.76
C MET A 62 2.36 3.78 -0.80
N MET A 63 2.89 2.66 -0.30
CA MET A 63 2.15 1.40 -0.17
C MET A 63 0.93 1.55 0.74
N ASP A 64 1.11 2.11 1.94
CA ASP A 64 0.05 2.32 2.92
C ASP A 64 -1.09 3.17 2.32
N ARG A 65 -0.75 4.25 1.58
CA ARG A 65 -1.75 5.10 0.90
C ARG A 65 -2.59 4.32 -0.11
N ALA A 66 -2.01 3.38 -0.83
CA ALA A 66 -2.71 2.57 -1.84
C ALA A 66 -3.52 1.41 -1.23
N THR A 67 -3.09 0.88 -0.08
CA THR A 67 -3.80 -0.22 0.60
C THR A 67 -4.90 0.24 1.55
N MET A 68 -4.82 1.47 2.05
CA MET A 68 -5.80 2.03 2.99
C MET A 68 -7.27 1.88 2.55
N PRO A 69 -7.66 2.11 1.28
CA PRO A 69 -9.04 1.88 0.83
C PRO A 69 -9.45 0.40 0.90
N MET A 70 -8.50 -0.53 0.68
CA MET A 70 -8.75 -1.97 0.76
C MET A 70 -8.97 -2.40 2.21
N ASP A 71 -8.11 -1.93 3.12
CA ASP A 71 -8.24 -2.20 4.55
C ASP A 71 -9.57 -1.66 5.10
N ALA A 72 -9.99 -0.47 4.66
CA ALA A 72 -11.27 0.11 5.02
C ALA A 72 -12.45 -0.72 4.48
N ALA A 73 -12.38 -1.20 3.24
CA ALA A 73 -13.42 -2.03 2.63
C ALA A 73 -13.55 -3.37 3.35
N VAL A 74 -12.44 -4.03 3.66
CA VAL A 74 -12.41 -5.28 4.42
C VAL A 74 -12.97 -5.08 5.83
N LYS A 75 -12.57 -4.00 6.52
CA LYS A 75 -13.07 -3.68 7.86
C LYS A 75 -14.60 -3.47 7.88
N LEU A 76 -15.17 -2.81 6.88
CA LEU A 76 -16.61 -2.66 6.74
C LEU A 76 -17.34 -4.00 6.57
N LEU A 77 -16.69 -4.97 5.93
CA LEU A 77 -17.20 -6.33 5.84
C LEU A 77 -17.11 -7.05 7.19
N ASP A 78 -16.04 -6.85 7.97
CA ASP A 78 -15.86 -7.46 9.30
C ASP A 78 -16.93 -7.04 10.31
N GLU A 79 -17.51 -5.87 10.15
CA GLU A 79 -18.61 -5.37 10.98
C GLU A 79 -19.96 -6.10 10.72
N ARG A 80 -20.05 -6.89 9.63
CA ARG A 80 -21.26 -7.63 9.27
C ARG A 80 -21.22 -9.05 9.87
N PRO A 81 -22.36 -9.59 10.32
CA PRO A 81 -22.43 -10.99 10.75
C PRO A 81 -21.97 -11.93 9.64
N VAL A 82 -21.13 -12.89 9.98
CA VAL A 82 -20.72 -13.94 9.05
C VAL A 82 -21.81 -15.01 9.03
N VAL A 83 -22.56 -15.08 7.94
CA VAL A 83 -23.59 -16.09 7.72
C VAL A 83 -23.02 -17.27 6.94
N ASP A 84 -22.13 -16.98 5.99
CA ASP A 84 -21.43 -17.96 5.15
C ASP A 84 -19.96 -17.55 5.01
N PRO A 85 -19.01 -18.37 5.50
CA PRO A 85 -17.57 -18.05 5.42
C PRO A 85 -17.05 -17.92 3.99
N LEU A 86 -17.57 -18.72 3.05
CA LEU A 86 -17.16 -18.65 1.64
C LEU A 86 -17.66 -17.40 0.96
N GLN A 87 -18.90 -17.00 1.27
CA GLN A 87 -19.44 -15.74 0.76
C GLN A 87 -18.66 -14.55 1.31
N ARG A 88 -18.28 -14.58 2.60
CA ARG A 88 -17.43 -13.56 3.21
C ARG A 88 -16.09 -13.46 2.48
N LEU A 89 -15.42 -14.58 2.26
CA LEU A 89 -14.13 -14.64 1.54
C LEU A 89 -14.27 -14.05 0.13
N ARG A 90 -15.34 -14.43 -0.58
CA ARG A 90 -15.64 -13.89 -1.91
C ARG A 90 -15.83 -12.38 -1.87
N ASP A 91 -16.60 -11.87 -0.93
CA ASP A 91 -16.91 -10.44 -0.81
C ASP A 91 -15.63 -9.63 -0.52
N GLU A 92 -14.75 -10.11 0.36
CA GLU A 92 -13.45 -9.49 0.65
C GLU A 92 -12.55 -9.47 -0.59
N MET A 93 -12.43 -10.59 -1.29
CA MET A 93 -11.63 -10.66 -2.53
C MET A 93 -12.19 -9.73 -3.61
N MET A 94 -13.51 -9.70 -3.80
CA MET A 94 -14.15 -8.83 -4.78
C MET A 94 -13.98 -7.35 -4.43
N ALA A 95 -14.06 -6.98 -3.16
CA ALA A 95 -13.84 -5.61 -2.72
C ALA A 95 -12.41 -5.13 -3.03
N VAL A 96 -11.39 -5.96 -2.74
CA VAL A 96 -9.99 -5.64 -3.05
C VAL A 96 -9.76 -5.57 -4.56
N LEU A 97 -10.26 -6.54 -5.34
CA LEU A 97 -10.12 -6.54 -6.79
C LEU A 97 -10.81 -5.34 -7.45
N GLN A 98 -11.98 -4.96 -6.96
CA GLN A 98 -12.72 -3.79 -7.43
C GLN A 98 -11.88 -2.51 -7.28
N ILE A 99 -11.21 -2.32 -6.12
CA ILE A 99 -10.34 -1.18 -5.87
C ILE A 99 -9.15 -1.20 -6.84
N VAL A 100 -8.47 -2.34 -7.00
CA VAL A 100 -7.32 -2.43 -7.93
C VAL A 100 -7.72 -2.12 -9.37
N VAL A 101 -8.93 -2.52 -9.80
CA VAL A 101 -9.41 -2.26 -11.16
C VAL A 101 -9.85 -0.81 -11.36
N THR A 102 -10.48 -0.19 -10.37
CA THR A 102 -11.08 1.15 -10.50
C THR A 102 -10.17 2.29 -10.08
N ASP A 103 -9.25 2.05 -9.13
CA ASP A 103 -8.30 3.05 -8.64
C ASP A 103 -6.96 2.95 -9.37
N ALA A 104 -6.63 4.00 -10.15
CA ALA A 104 -5.40 4.04 -10.92
C ALA A 104 -4.13 4.10 -10.04
N THR A 105 -4.21 4.71 -8.86
CA THR A 105 -3.11 4.75 -7.88
C THR A 105 -2.88 3.38 -7.28
N ALA A 106 -3.92 2.71 -6.80
CA ALA A 106 -3.82 1.36 -6.27
C ALA A 106 -3.21 0.40 -7.32
N ARG A 107 -3.72 0.43 -8.55
CA ARG A 107 -3.20 -0.40 -9.65
C ARG A 107 -1.71 -0.15 -9.92
N ARG A 108 -1.29 1.12 -10.02
CA ARG A 108 0.12 1.48 -10.26
C ARG A 108 1.02 1.07 -9.12
N VAL A 109 0.60 1.26 -7.88
CA VAL A 109 1.37 0.84 -6.70
C VAL A 109 1.49 -0.69 -6.64
N PHE A 110 0.45 -1.43 -6.98
CA PHE A 110 0.52 -2.89 -7.12
C PHE A 110 1.53 -3.32 -8.19
N GLU A 111 1.53 -2.66 -9.35
CA GLU A 111 2.53 -2.91 -10.41
C GLU A 111 3.96 -2.64 -9.91
N ILE A 112 4.19 -1.52 -9.23
CA ILE A 112 5.50 -1.20 -8.64
C ILE A 112 5.92 -2.30 -7.68
N ALA A 113 5.04 -2.70 -6.76
CA ALA A 113 5.33 -3.68 -5.73
C ALA A 113 5.62 -5.09 -6.28
N THR A 114 5.03 -5.45 -7.42
CA THR A 114 5.17 -6.78 -8.00
C THR A 114 6.27 -6.87 -9.06
N LEU A 115 6.43 -5.83 -9.87
CA LEU A 115 7.27 -5.88 -11.08
C LEU A 115 8.47 -4.92 -11.07
N LYS A 116 8.46 -3.89 -10.21
CA LYS A 116 9.45 -2.79 -10.25
C LYS A 116 10.27 -2.65 -8.97
N THR A 117 10.03 -3.50 -7.99
CA THR A 117 10.77 -3.48 -6.73
C THR A 117 11.86 -4.54 -6.76
N GLU A 118 13.09 -4.12 -7.00
CA GLU A 118 14.28 -4.93 -6.76
C GLU A 118 14.59 -4.89 -5.26
N PHE A 119 14.85 -6.05 -4.67
CA PHE A 119 15.12 -6.18 -3.23
C PHE A 119 16.54 -5.69 -2.93
N THR A 120 16.64 -4.43 -2.51
CA THR A 120 17.85 -3.81 -1.99
C THR A 120 17.67 -3.54 -0.50
N ASP A 121 18.77 -3.45 0.26
CA ASP A 121 18.75 -3.15 1.70
C ASP A 121 17.97 -1.87 2.04
N GLU A 122 17.89 -0.92 1.10
CA GLU A 122 17.16 0.34 1.27
C GLU A 122 15.64 0.17 1.42
N VAL A 123 15.08 -0.94 0.96
CA VAL A 123 13.64 -1.24 1.04
C VAL A 123 13.32 -2.49 1.87
N ASP A 124 14.29 -3.03 2.59
CA ASP A 124 14.12 -4.26 3.37
C ASP A 124 13.07 -4.12 4.48
N SER A 125 13.01 -2.99 5.18
CA SER A 125 11.98 -2.73 6.18
C SER A 125 10.57 -2.71 5.59
N ALA A 126 10.42 -2.17 4.38
CA ALA A 126 9.16 -2.18 3.64
C ALA A 126 8.78 -3.59 3.18
N ARG A 127 9.78 -4.40 2.79
CA ARG A 127 9.61 -5.82 2.44
C ARG A 127 9.11 -6.65 3.62
N ILE A 128 9.69 -6.45 4.81
CA ILE A 128 9.28 -7.15 6.02
C ILE A 128 7.81 -6.85 6.32
N ARG A 129 7.42 -5.56 6.35
CA ARG A 129 6.02 -5.17 6.59
C ARG A 129 5.05 -5.73 5.54
N LYS A 130 5.43 -5.70 4.26
CA LYS A 130 4.63 -6.31 3.20
C LYS A 130 4.43 -7.82 3.43
N ARG A 131 5.48 -8.51 3.86
CA ARG A 131 5.42 -9.95 4.20
C ARG A 131 4.48 -10.22 5.37
N GLU A 132 4.55 -9.41 6.42
CA GLU A 132 3.66 -9.49 7.58
C GLU A 132 2.19 -9.30 7.16
N ALA A 133 1.87 -8.24 6.42
CA ALA A 133 0.53 -7.98 5.90
C ALA A 133 0.00 -9.14 5.02
N VAL A 134 0.85 -9.70 4.14
CA VAL A 134 0.48 -10.88 3.33
C VAL A 134 0.25 -12.11 4.19
N CYS A 135 1.05 -12.32 5.25
CA CYS A 135 0.88 -13.44 6.18
C CYS A 135 -0.42 -13.29 6.99
N GLU A 136 -0.75 -12.09 7.47
CA GLU A 136 -1.99 -11.81 8.17
C GLU A 136 -3.21 -12.06 7.28
N TRP A 137 -3.19 -11.54 6.06
CA TRP A 137 -4.26 -11.75 5.09
C TRP A 137 -4.45 -13.23 4.75
N ARG A 138 -3.35 -13.97 4.52
CA ARG A 138 -3.39 -15.42 4.29
C ARG A 138 -3.97 -16.16 5.48
N GLY A 139 -3.55 -15.82 6.71
CA GLY A 139 -4.08 -16.43 7.93
C GLY A 139 -5.59 -16.23 8.09
N ARG A 140 -6.11 -15.07 7.72
CA ARG A 140 -7.56 -14.79 7.68
C ARG A 140 -8.29 -15.68 6.66
N MET A 141 -7.75 -15.82 5.46
CA MET A 141 -8.31 -16.70 4.44
C MET A 141 -8.32 -18.17 4.89
N GLU A 142 -7.21 -18.64 5.45
CA GLU A 142 -7.09 -20.00 5.97
C GLU A 142 -8.14 -20.27 7.08
N ALA A 143 -8.35 -19.31 7.97
CA ALA A 143 -9.37 -19.41 9.03
C ALA A 143 -10.79 -19.50 8.47
N GLN A 144 -11.13 -18.67 7.48
CA GLN A 144 -12.44 -18.70 6.81
C GLN A 144 -12.68 -20.03 6.07
N LEU A 145 -11.66 -20.56 5.38
CA LEU A 145 -11.73 -21.83 4.69
C LEU A 145 -11.87 -23.00 5.69
N ALA A 146 -11.13 -22.99 6.81
CA ALA A 146 -11.27 -23.98 7.85
C ALA A 146 -12.65 -23.96 8.50
N GLN A 147 -13.22 -22.79 8.71
CA GLN A 147 -14.59 -22.64 9.19
C GLN A 147 -15.59 -23.23 8.18
N ALA A 148 -15.50 -22.90 6.90
CA ALA A 148 -16.35 -23.43 5.85
C ALA A 148 -16.27 -24.97 5.76
N GLN A 149 -15.08 -25.54 5.96
CA GLN A 149 -14.88 -26.99 6.02
C GLN A 149 -15.55 -27.61 7.25
N SER A 150 -15.44 -26.98 8.43
CA SER A 150 -16.10 -27.45 9.65
C SER A 150 -17.62 -27.41 9.60
N GLU A 151 -18.16 -26.46 8.84
CA GLU A 151 -19.60 -26.27 8.60
C GLU A 151 -20.14 -27.16 7.43
N GLY A 152 -19.24 -27.89 6.75
CA GLY A 152 -19.60 -28.78 5.62
C GLY A 152 -19.95 -28.07 4.33
N THR A 153 -19.64 -26.77 4.21
CA THR A 153 -19.80 -25.99 2.98
C THR A 153 -18.64 -26.16 2.01
N LEU A 154 -17.52 -26.69 2.50
CA LEU A 154 -16.37 -27.16 1.72
C LEU A 154 -16.13 -28.65 2.01
N PRO A 155 -15.78 -29.45 0.98
CA PRO A 155 -15.40 -30.84 1.17
C PRO A 155 -14.07 -31.02 1.90
#